data_bf9e58b9c0ea65285927f47707cc699c
#
_entry.id   bf9e58b9c0ea65285927f47707cc699c
#
_cell.length_a   1.000
_cell.length_b   1.000
_cell.length_c   1.000
_cell.angle_alpha   90.00
_cell.angle_beta   90.00
_cell.angle_gamma   90.00
#
_symmetry.space_group_name_H-M   'P 1'
#
loop_
_entity.id
_entity.type
_entity.pdbx_description
1 polymer ?
#
loop_
_entity_poly.entity_id
_entity_poly.type
_entity_poly.pdbx_seq_one_letter_code
_entity_poly.pdbx_strand_id
1 'polypeptide(L)'
;MTEVANPLKLCGIEFTEYATPDSDFMEKAFYGFGFSKVGKFKGRDIDYFNQNDIHFLLNNEKAGFSREFAKSHGPAICSMGWRVEDAQFAFEQAVARGAKSAEHEENKLPYPAIYGIGDSLIYFIDKFGDKGSIYQDDFEAHPEPVEVEDKGFRAVDHLTNNVYQGTMEHWANFYKNVFGFTEVRYFDIKGEKSALVSYALQSPCGKFSIPINEGKGTNNNQIDEYLDEYNGPGVQHLAFITDDLVSSLDKIDKSIIDTLNIVPEYYDDVFDRIPWVKEDKERIKEHQILVDSQKENSYLLQIFTKNIFGPIFIEMIQRVDDKGFGEGNFTALFKSIELNQIERGVL
;
A
#
# COMPACT_ATOMS: atom_id res chain seq x y z
N MET A 1 19.32 -13.40 -19.09
CA MET A 1 18.38 -13.20 -17.96
C MET A 1 17.42 -14.38 -17.99
N THR A 2 17.37 -15.18 -16.95
CA THR A 2 16.35 -16.23 -16.83
C THR A 2 14.99 -15.53 -16.74
N GLU A 3 14.07 -15.92 -17.60
CA GLU A 3 12.70 -15.41 -17.61
C GLU A 3 12.06 -15.68 -16.22
N VAL A 4 11.56 -14.64 -15.57
CA VAL A 4 10.88 -14.79 -14.26
C VAL A 4 9.56 -15.50 -14.54
N ALA A 5 9.34 -16.62 -13.88
CA ALA A 5 8.11 -17.38 -14.04
C ALA A 5 6.92 -16.55 -13.53
N ASN A 6 5.97 -16.25 -14.40
CA ASN A 6 4.71 -15.57 -14.08
C ASN A 6 3.54 -16.55 -14.25
N PRO A 7 3.32 -17.46 -13.28
CA PRO A 7 2.42 -18.60 -13.45
C PRO A 7 0.94 -18.21 -13.56
N LEU A 8 0.56 -17.07 -12.98
CA LEU A 8 -0.80 -16.54 -13.03
C LEU A 8 -0.96 -15.43 -14.06
N LYS A 9 0.11 -15.11 -14.80
CA LYS A 9 0.14 -14.02 -15.78
C LYS A 9 -0.29 -12.69 -15.20
N LEU A 10 0.27 -12.35 -14.03
CA LEU A 10 0.05 -11.06 -13.38
C LEU A 10 0.50 -9.89 -14.26
N CYS A 11 -0.30 -8.83 -14.25
CA CYS A 11 -0.09 -7.62 -15.05
C CYS A 11 -0.08 -6.32 -14.24
N GLY A 12 -0.32 -6.36 -12.93
CA GLY A 12 -0.33 -5.19 -12.04
C GLY A 12 -1.46 -5.23 -11.01
N ILE A 13 -1.69 -4.09 -10.35
CA ILE A 13 -2.81 -3.87 -9.44
C ILE A 13 -3.91 -3.14 -10.21
N GLU A 14 -5.17 -3.58 -10.02
CA GLU A 14 -6.34 -2.91 -10.57
C GLU A 14 -6.96 -1.95 -9.56
N PHE A 15 -7.22 -2.42 -8.34
CA PHE A 15 -7.79 -1.59 -7.28
C PHE A 15 -7.37 -2.04 -5.89
N THR A 16 -7.60 -1.17 -4.92
CA THR A 16 -7.70 -1.52 -3.50
C THR A 16 -9.10 -1.21 -3.00
N GLU A 17 -9.72 -2.15 -2.26
CA GLU A 17 -11.04 -1.99 -1.66
C GLU A 17 -10.89 -1.71 -0.17
N TYR A 18 -11.56 -0.66 0.27
CA TYR A 18 -11.58 -0.21 1.65
C TYR A 18 -12.91 -0.51 2.29
N ALA A 19 -12.87 -0.92 3.54
CA ALA A 19 -14.03 -1.05 4.41
C ALA A 19 -13.76 -0.30 5.72
N THR A 20 -14.77 0.41 6.24
CA THR A 20 -14.61 1.25 7.43
C THR A 20 -15.91 1.41 8.19
N PRO A 21 -15.85 1.62 9.52
CA PRO A 21 -16.99 2.11 10.29
C PRO A 21 -17.34 3.59 10.01
N ASP A 22 -16.36 4.40 9.55
CA ASP A 22 -16.47 5.84 9.30
C ASP A 22 -16.10 6.17 7.85
N SER A 23 -17.10 6.14 6.96
CA SER A 23 -16.92 6.44 5.55
C SER A 23 -16.63 7.92 5.29
N ASP A 24 -17.20 8.83 6.08
CA ASP A 24 -17.06 10.28 5.86
C ASP A 24 -15.61 10.74 6.03
N PHE A 25 -14.92 10.19 7.04
CA PHE A 25 -13.50 10.49 7.24
C PHE A 25 -12.65 9.91 6.10
N MET A 26 -12.91 8.67 5.70
CA MET A 26 -12.16 8.01 4.64
C MET A 26 -12.31 8.71 3.30
N GLU A 27 -13.53 9.15 2.95
CA GLU A 27 -13.77 9.97 1.76
C GLU A 27 -12.96 11.29 1.78
N LYS A 28 -12.97 11.99 2.90
CA LYS A 28 -12.19 13.23 3.07
C LYS A 28 -10.70 13.00 2.86
N ALA A 29 -10.17 11.89 3.39
CA ALA A 29 -8.78 11.54 3.19
C ALA A 29 -8.48 11.22 1.71
N PHE A 30 -9.37 10.50 1.02
CA PHE A 30 -9.23 10.27 -0.43
C PHE A 30 -9.21 11.60 -1.20
N TYR A 31 -10.11 12.53 -0.91
CA TYR A 31 -10.09 13.87 -1.52
C TYR A 31 -8.82 14.64 -1.20
N GLY A 32 -8.32 14.55 0.04
CA GLY A 32 -7.05 15.15 0.45
C GLY A 32 -5.85 14.69 -0.36
N PHE A 33 -5.83 13.41 -0.75
CA PHE A 33 -4.84 12.85 -1.66
C PHE A 33 -5.11 13.11 -3.15
N GLY A 34 -6.26 13.69 -3.53
CA GLY A 34 -6.60 13.98 -4.92
C GLY A 34 -7.36 12.88 -5.64
N PHE A 35 -8.02 11.97 -4.93
CA PHE A 35 -8.90 10.98 -5.55
C PHE A 35 -10.30 11.53 -5.72
N SER A 36 -10.75 11.62 -6.95
CA SER A 36 -12.12 12.07 -7.30
C SER A 36 -13.11 10.92 -7.16
N LYS A 37 -14.27 11.17 -6.55
CA LYS A 37 -15.39 10.24 -6.49
C LYS A 37 -16.18 10.30 -7.80
N VAL A 38 -16.07 9.26 -8.63
CA VAL A 38 -16.54 9.30 -10.02
C VAL A 38 -17.60 8.26 -10.35
N GLY A 39 -17.67 7.15 -9.60
CA GLY A 39 -18.58 6.06 -9.93
C GLY A 39 -19.16 5.36 -8.71
N LYS A 40 -20.18 4.57 -8.95
CA LYS A 40 -20.80 3.68 -7.97
C LYS A 40 -21.02 2.29 -8.60
N PHE A 41 -20.75 1.24 -7.84
CA PHE A 41 -21.00 -0.13 -8.33
C PHE A 41 -22.50 -0.33 -8.56
N LYS A 42 -22.88 -0.86 -9.72
CA LYS A 42 -24.31 -1.05 -10.09
C LYS A 42 -25.03 -1.92 -9.07
N GLY A 43 -26.07 -1.37 -8.47
CA GLY A 43 -26.92 -2.07 -7.50
C GLY A 43 -26.29 -2.36 -6.14
N ARG A 44 -25.12 -1.77 -5.83
CA ARG A 44 -24.41 -1.96 -4.57
C ARG A 44 -23.98 -0.62 -3.95
N ASP A 45 -23.78 -0.61 -2.65
CA ASP A 45 -23.30 0.58 -1.92
C ASP A 45 -21.78 0.59 -1.84
N ILE A 46 -21.13 0.70 -3.03
CA ILE A 46 -19.67 0.74 -3.19
C ILE A 46 -19.33 1.91 -4.09
N ASP A 47 -18.65 2.89 -3.54
CA ASP A 47 -18.21 4.08 -4.25
C ASP A 47 -16.83 3.88 -4.89
N TYR A 48 -16.65 4.44 -6.08
CA TYR A 48 -15.42 4.36 -6.84
C TYR A 48 -14.74 5.72 -6.92
N PHE A 49 -13.48 5.72 -6.52
CA PHE A 49 -12.58 6.86 -6.55
C PHE A 49 -11.38 6.57 -7.44
N ASN A 50 -10.90 7.60 -8.14
CA ASN A 50 -9.70 7.42 -8.93
C ASN A 50 -8.81 8.65 -8.98
N GLN A 51 -7.53 8.41 -9.18
CA GLN A 51 -6.51 9.34 -9.60
C GLN A 51 -5.50 8.60 -10.49
N ASN A 52 -5.42 8.95 -11.76
CA ASN A 52 -4.56 8.28 -12.75
C ASN A 52 -4.78 6.75 -12.77
N ASP A 53 -3.75 5.93 -12.61
CA ASP A 53 -3.85 4.45 -12.55
C ASP A 53 -3.98 3.91 -11.11
N ILE A 54 -4.52 4.72 -10.20
CA ILE A 54 -4.86 4.32 -8.84
C ILE A 54 -6.38 4.36 -8.67
N HIS A 55 -6.96 3.22 -8.32
CA HIS A 55 -8.39 3.02 -8.18
C HIS A 55 -8.74 2.53 -6.79
N PHE A 56 -9.61 3.25 -6.11
CA PHE A 56 -10.10 2.91 -4.78
C PHE A 56 -11.59 2.58 -4.83
N LEU A 57 -11.97 1.53 -4.13
CA LEU A 57 -13.36 1.18 -3.88
C LEU A 57 -13.64 1.37 -2.38
N LEU A 58 -14.63 2.18 -2.04
CA LEU A 58 -15.10 2.33 -0.67
C LEU A 58 -16.40 1.55 -0.51
N ASN A 59 -16.34 0.46 0.23
CA ASN A 59 -17.46 -0.43 0.42
C ASN A 59 -18.26 -0.03 1.66
N ASN A 60 -19.47 0.53 1.42
CA ASN A 60 -20.39 1.03 2.42
C ASN A 60 -21.52 0.04 2.74
N GLU A 61 -21.47 -1.19 2.22
CA GLU A 61 -22.49 -2.20 2.45
C GLU A 61 -22.66 -2.54 3.93
N LYS A 62 -23.89 -2.81 4.32
CA LYS A 62 -24.26 -3.03 5.74
C LYS A 62 -24.15 -4.49 6.16
N ALA A 63 -23.83 -5.39 5.24
CA ALA A 63 -23.68 -6.84 5.47
C ALA A 63 -22.70 -7.45 4.46
N GLY A 64 -22.21 -8.65 4.75
CA GLY A 64 -21.29 -9.41 3.90
C GLY A 64 -19.83 -9.20 4.27
N PHE A 65 -18.95 -9.72 3.43
CA PHE A 65 -17.51 -9.83 3.70
C PHE A 65 -16.87 -8.53 4.18
N SER A 66 -16.98 -7.44 3.41
CA SER A 66 -16.31 -6.16 3.73
C SER A 66 -16.80 -5.56 5.04
N ARG A 67 -18.11 -5.73 5.34
CA ARG A 67 -18.67 -5.23 6.61
C ARG A 67 -18.16 -6.02 7.82
N GLU A 68 -18.09 -7.34 7.72
CA GLU A 68 -17.54 -8.17 8.80
C GLU A 68 -16.03 -7.93 8.97
N PHE A 69 -15.32 -7.71 7.86
CA PHE A 69 -13.91 -7.35 7.89
C PHE A 69 -13.68 -6.01 8.64
N ALA A 70 -14.48 -4.97 8.33
CA ALA A 70 -14.42 -3.68 9.03
C ALA A 70 -14.79 -3.77 10.51
N LYS A 71 -15.68 -4.67 10.91
CA LYS A 71 -16.00 -4.92 12.33
C LYS A 71 -14.82 -5.53 13.08
N SER A 72 -14.06 -6.39 12.41
CA SER A 72 -12.91 -7.06 13.01
C SER A 72 -11.68 -6.17 13.11
N HIS A 73 -11.45 -5.34 12.08
CA HIS A 73 -10.18 -4.62 11.88
C HIS A 73 -10.30 -3.09 11.98
N GLY A 74 -11.51 -2.54 12.08
CA GLY A 74 -11.72 -1.11 11.91
C GLY A 74 -11.56 -0.67 10.46
N PRO A 75 -11.06 0.57 10.21
CA PRO A 75 -10.71 1.02 8.86
C PRO A 75 -9.63 0.13 8.26
N ALA A 76 -9.88 -0.47 7.09
CA ALA A 76 -9.04 -1.52 6.54
C ALA A 76 -9.04 -1.55 5.01
N ILE A 77 -7.97 -2.05 4.41
CA ILE A 77 -7.94 -2.55 3.05
C ILE A 77 -8.39 -4.02 3.10
N CYS A 78 -9.67 -4.27 2.80
CA CYS A 78 -10.26 -5.59 2.93
C CYS A 78 -10.01 -6.48 1.71
N SER A 79 -9.70 -5.89 0.56
CA SER A 79 -9.38 -6.61 -0.65
C SER A 79 -8.52 -5.83 -1.65
N MET A 80 -7.98 -6.54 -2.63
CA MET A 80 -7.25 -5.99 -3.76
C MET A 80 -7.68 -6.67 -5.04
N GLY A 81 -7.84 -5.93 -6.13
CA GLY A 81 -7.95 -6.47 -7.48
C GLY A 81 -6.58 -6.52 -8.14
N TRP A 82 -6.17 -7.67 -8.65
CA TRP A 82 -4.92 -7.84 -9.38
C TRP A 82 -5.19 -8.13 -10.85
N ARG A 83 -4.54 -7.36 -11.72
CA ARG A 83 -4.62 -7.53 -13.18
C ARG A 83 -3.96 -8.82 -13.60
N VAL A 84 -4.66 -9.62 -14.38
CA VAL A 84 -4.18 -10.88 -14.98
C VAL A 84 -4.65 -10.98 -16.43
N GLU A 85 -4.00 -11.83 -17.24
CA GLU A 85 -4.43 -12.03 -18.62
C GLU A 85 -5.79 -12.73 -18.73
N ASP A 86 -6.11 -13.65 -17.81
CA ASP A 86 -7.36 -14.43 -17.75
C ASP A 86 -7.67 -14.72 -16.28
N ALA A 87 -8.79 -14.18 -15.81
CA ALA A 87 -9.16 -14.22 -14.39
C ALA A 87 -9.49 -15.64 -13.90
N GLN A 88 -10.20 -16.41 -14.73
CA GLN A 88 -10.57 -17.77 -14.38
C GLN A 88 -9.34 -18.69 -14.36
N PHE A 89 -8.48 -18.59 -15.36
CA PHE A 89 -7.22 -19.33 -15.39
C PHE A 89 -6.34 -18.99 -14.17
N ALA A 90 -6.19 -17.70 -13.85
CA ALA A 90 -5.39 -17.27 -12.71
C ALA A 90 -5.93 -17.83 -11.38
N PHE A 91 -7.24 -17.80 -11.19
CA PHE A 91 -7.90 -18.38 -10.01
C PHE A 91 -7.65 -19.89 -9.89
N GLU A 92 -7.88 -20.65 -10.98
CA GLU A 92 -7.65 -22.10 -11.00
C GLU A 92 -6.17 -22.45 -10.70
N GLN A 93 -5.24 -21.70 -11.29
CA GLN A 93 -3.81 -21.87 -11.02
C GLN A 93 -3.45 -21.51 -9.58
N ALA A 94 -4.02 -20.44 -9.02
CA ALA A 94 -3.77 -20.07 -7.63
C ALA A 94 -4.23 -21.17 -6.66
N VAL A 95 -5.44 -21.69 -6.85
CA VAL A 95 -5.98 -22.79 -6.02
C VAL A 95 -5.15 -24.07 -6.20
N ALA A 96 -4.80 -24.44 -7.42
CA ALA A 96 -3.97 -25.61 -7.70
C ALA A 96 -2.57 -25.50 -7.05
N ARG A 97 -2.08 -24.27 -6.79
CA ARG A 97 -0.81 -23.98 -6.10
C ARG A 97 -0.95 -23.81 -4.59
N GLY A 98 -2.16 -24.05 -4.05
CA GLY A 98 -2.40 -24.08 -2.62
C GLY A 98 -3.06 -22.82 -2.03
N ALA A 99 -3.49 -21.86 -2.85
CA ALA A 99 -4.29 -20.75 -2.35
C ALA A 99 -5.70 -21.24 -1.91
N LYS A 100 -6.22 -20.64 -0.83
CA LYS A 100 -7.56 -20.92 -0.35
C LYS A 100 -8.59 -20.12 -1.14
N SER A 101 -9.55 -20.79 -1.78
CA SER A 101 -10.65 -20.14 -2.51
C SER A 101 -11.56 -19.35 -1.58
N ALA A 102 -11.96 -18.15 -2.01
CA ALA A 102 -12.92 -17.29 -1.32
C ALA A 102 -14.28 -17.20 -2.04
N GLU A 103 -14.57 -18.13 -2.96
CA GLU A 103 -15.79 -18.11 -3.75
C GLU A 103 -17.09 -18.31 -2.92
N HIS A 104 -16.99 -18.76 -1.69
CA HIS A 104 -18.10 -18.92 -0.77
C HIS A 104 -18.43 -17.67 0.06
N GLU A 105 -17.60 -16.62 -0.04
CA GLU A 105 -17.85 -15.39 0.71
C GLU A 105 -19.10 -14.66 0.20
N GLU A 106 -19.97 -14.30 1.14
CA GLU A 106 -21.21 -13.59 0.84
C GLU A 106 -20.96 -12.12 0.52
N ASN A 107 -21.61 -11.62 -0.51
CA ASN A 107 -21.52 -10.22 -0.96
C ASN A 107 -20.09 -9.74 -1.26
N LYS A 108 -19.16 -10.65 -1.62
CA LYS A 108 -17.89 -10.24 -2.24
C LYS A 108 -18.15 -9.62 -3.62
N LEU A 109 -17.15 -8.96 -4.20
CA LEU A 109 -17.25 -8.52 -5.60
C LEU A 109 -17.40 -9.73 -6.55
N PRO A 110 -18.03 -9.57 -7.73
CA PRO A 110 -18.37 -10.70 -8.62
C PRO A 110 -17.19 -11.23 -9.44
N TYR A 111 -15.98 -11.11 -8.93
CA TYR A 111 -14.76 -11.58 -9.57
C TYR A 111 -14.20 -12.80 -8.84
N PRO A 112 -13.47 -13.72 -9.54
CA PRO A 112 -12.80 -14.84 -8.89
C PRO A 112 -11.83 -14.35 -7.81
N ALA A 113 -11.86 -14.99 -6.63
CA ALA A 113 -11.10 -14.53 -5.47
C ALA A 113 -10.49 -15.65 -4.64
N ILE A 114 -9.35 -15.35 -4.04
CA ILE A 114 -8.69 -16.16 -3.03
C ILE A 114 -8.43 -15.33 -1.76
N TYR A 115 -8.15 -16.01 -0.65
CA TYR A 115 -7.68 -15.33 0.56
C TYR A 115 -6.20 -14.97 0.47
N GLY A 116 -5.86 -13.77 0.95
CA GLY A 116 -4.52 -13.27 1.18
C GLY A 116 -4.17 -13.17 2.67
N ILE A 117 -3.19 -12.30 3.00
CA ILE A 117 -2.77 -12.02 4.38
C ILE A 117 -3.96 -11.48 5.18
N GLY A 118 -4.15 -11.99 6.40
CA GLY A 118 -5.20 -11.55 7.31
C GLY A 118 -6.63 -11.83 6.81
N ASP A 119 -6.79 -12.88 6.02
CA ASP A 119 -8.05 -13.22 5.35
C ASP A 119 -8.63 -12.10 4.45
N SER A 120 -7.82 -11.09 4.07
CA SER A 120 -8.17 -10.15 2.99
C SER A 120 -8.35 -10.89 1.67
N LEU A 121 -9.14 -10.33 0.72
CA LEU A 121 -9.34 -10.98 -0.57
C LEU A 121 -8.39 -10.45 -1.64
N ILE A 122 -7.96 -11.36 -2.53
CA ILE A 122 -7.26 -11.03 -3.77
C ILE A 122 -8.16 -11.47 -4.91
N TYR A 123 -8.70 -10.49 -5.64
CA TYR A 123 -9.50 -10.69 -6.84
C TYR A 123 -8.63 -10.76 -8.08
N PHE A 124 -9.00 -11.58 -9.04
CA PHE A 124 -8.38 -11.63 -10.35
C PHE A 124 -9.20 -10.86 -11.37
N ILE A 125 -8.59 -9.85 -12.02
CA ILE A 125 -9.27 -8.93 -12.95
C ILE A 125 -8.58 -9.02 -14.32
N ASP A 126 -9.33 -9.37 -15.35
CA ASP A 126 -8.83 -9.47 -16.72
C ASP A 126 -9.39 -8.41 -17.69
N LYS A 127 -10.29 -7.55 -17.21
CA LYS A 127 -10.83 -6.39 -17.94
C LYS A 127 -10.08 -5.12 -17.60
N PHE A 128 -9.01 -4.85 -18.33
CA PHE A 128 -8.22 -3.61 -18.25
C PHE A 128 -7.53 -3.33 -19.59
N GLY A 129 -7.12 -2.07 -19.83
CA GLY A 129 -6.46 -1.67 -21.06
C GLY A 129 -7.30 -1.94 -22.30
N ASP A 130 -6.74 -2.63 -23.30
CA ASP A 130 -7.42 -2.94 -24.58
C ASP A 130 -8.61 -3.91 -24.42
N LYS A 131 -8.72 -4.60 -23.28
CA LYS A 131 -9.85 -5.51 -22.99
C LYS A 131 -11.04 -4.80 -22.35
N GLY A 132 -11.02 -3.47 -22.26
CA GLY A 132 -12.06 -2.67 -21.63
C GLY A 132 -11.73 -2.35 -20.17
N SER A 133 -12.76 -2.12 -19.36
CA SER A 133 -12.60 -1.73 -17.96
C SER A 133 -13.79 -2.20 -17.14
N ILE A 134 -13.53 -2.77 -15.97
CA ILE A 134 -14.60 -3.10 -14.99
C ILE A 134 -15.40 -1.84 -14.61
N TYR A 135 -14.78 -0.66 -14.60
CA TYR A 135 -15.43 0.60 -14.23
C TYR A 135 -16.45 1.07 -15.28
N GLN A 136 -16.33 0.63 -16.52
CA GLN A 136 -17.31 0.89 -17.58
C GLN A 136 -18.45 -0.14 -17.56
N ASP A 137 -18.12 -1.39 -17.24
CA ASP A 137 -19.07 -2.49 -17.31
C ASP A 137 -19.91 -2.64 -16.04
N ASP A 138 -19.27 -2.55 -14.86
CA ASP A 138 -19.87 -2.91 -13.57
C ASP A 138 -20.22 -1.69 -12.72
N PHE A 139 -19.74 -0.50 -13.07
CA PHE A 139 -20.04 0.74 -12.39
C PHE A 139 -20.90 1.67 -13.26
N GLU A 140 -21.57 2.61 -12.62
CA GLU A 140 -22.28 3.72 -13.23
C GLU A 140 -21.74 5.05 -12.69
N ALA A 141 -22.02 6.17 -13.37
CA ALA A 141 -21.63 7.48 -12.86
C ALA A 141 -22.19 7.69 -11.45
N HIS A 142 -21.34 8.21 -10.54
CA HIS A 142 -21.80 8.47 -9.18
C HIS A 142 -22.94 9.51 -9.20
N PRO A 143 -24.06 9.30 -8.45
CA PRO A 143 -25.16 10.26 -8.41
C PRO A 143 -24.75 11.63 -7.82
N GLU A 144 -23.74 11.63 -6.96
CA GLU A 144 -23.15 12.81 -6.33
C GLU A 144 -21.62 12.79 -6.53
N PRO A 145 -21.14 13.05 -7.77
CA PRO A 145 -19.72 12.99 -8.04
C PRO A 145 -18.99 14.16 -7.37
N VAL A 146 -17.75 13.92 -6.96
CA VAL A 146 -16.87 14.95 -6.39
C VAL A 146 -15.56 14.93 -7.16
N GLU A 147 -15.30 15.99 -7.90
CA GLU A 147 -14.04 16.20 -8.60
C GLU A 147 -13.08 16.99 -7.72
N VAL A 148 -11.85 16.51 -7.58
CA VAL A 148 -10.77 17.19 -6.87
C VAL A 148 -9.54 17.30 -7.75
N GLU A 149 -8.65 18.24 -7.42
CA GLU A 149 -7.40 18.43 -8.16
C GLU A 149 -6.49 17.21 -8.04
N ASP A 150 -5.98 16.72 -9.16
CA ASP A 150 -4.94 15.69 -9.24
C ASP A 150 -3.67 16.15 -8.54
N LYS A 151 -3.18 15.33 -7.60
CA LYS A 151 -1.96 15.62 -6.83
C LYS A 151 -0.70 15.02 -7.49
N GLY A 152 -0.84 14.31 -8.62
CA GLY A 152 0.27 13.75 -9.38
C GLY A 152 0.65 12.32 -9.00
N PHE A 153 -0.13 11.63 -8.18
CA PHE A 153 0.09 10.21 -7.90
C PHE A 153 -0.39 9.37 -9.08
N ARG A 154 0.49 8.49 -9.58
CA ARG A 154 0.26 7.79 -10.85
C ARG A 154 -0.13 6.33 -10.71
N ALA A 155 0.47 5.63 -9.77
CA ALA A 155 0.27 4.20 -9.58
C ALA A 155 0.59 3.80 -8.12
N VAL A 156 0.16 2.62 -7.73
CA VAL A 156 0.61 1.95 -6.52
C VAL A 156 1.97 1.30 -6.78
N ASP A 157 2.99 1.70 -6.02
CA ASP A 157 4.35 1.16 -6.11
C ASP A 157 4.48 -0.15 -5.31
N HIS A 158 3.99 -0.15 -4.10
CA HIS A 158 3.98 -1.33 -3.22
C HIS A 158 2.90 -1.27 -2.14
N LEU A 159 2.62 -2.45 -1.54
CA LEU A 159 1.78 -2.59 -0.35
C LEU A 159 2.55 -3.42 0.68
N THR A 160 2.91 -2.81 1.79
CA THR A 160 3.61 -3.48 2.88
C THR A 160 2.62 -4.10 3.85
N ASN A 161 2.86 -5.35 4.22
CA ASN A 161 2.03 -6.08 5.17
C ASN A 161 2.80 -6.35 6.46
N ASN A 162 2.13 -6.25 7.60
CA ASN A 162 2.61 -6.72 8.88
C ASN A 162 2.01 -8.08 9.20
N VAL A 163 2.84 -8.98 9.72
CA VAL A 163 2.44 -10.34 10.08
C VAL A 163 2.94 -10.72 11.48
N TYR A 164 2.32 -11.74 12.08
CA TYR A 164 2.77 -12.26 13.38
C TYR A 164 4.20 -12.77 13.32
N GLN A 165 4.92 -12.63 14.42
CA GLN A 165 6.27 -13.16 14.57
C GLN A 165 6.33 -14.65 14.25
N GLY A 166 7.30 -15.07 13.44
CA GLY A 166 7.48 -16.43 12.96
C GLY A 166 6.61 -16.83 11.76
N THR A 167 5.83 -15.89 11.17
CA THR A 167 4.96 -16.20 10.03
C THR A 167 5.37 -15.52 8.72
N MET A 168 6.37 -14.64 8.73
CA MET A 168 6.85 -13.93 7.54
C MET A 168 7.30 -14.89 6.43
N GLU A 169 8.04 -15.94 6.77
CA GLU A 169 8.50 -16.93 5.79
C GLU A 169 7.32 -17.70 5.17
N HIS A 170 6.30 -18.02 5.97
CA HIS A 170 5.07 -18.66 5.47
C HIS A 170 4.42 -17.80 4.39
N TRP A 171 4.21 -16.51 4.65
CA TRP A 171 3.60 -15.58 3.71
C TRP A 171 4.49 -15.27 2.50
N ALA A 172 5.80 -15.14 2.71
CA ALA A 172 6.74 -15.00 1.61
C ALA A 172 6.70 -16.22 0.67
N ASN A 173 6.64 -17.42 1.22
CA ASN A 173 6.50 -18.65 0.44
C ASN A 173 5.14 -18.75 -0.25
N PHE A 174 4.06 -18.26 0.36
CA PHE A 174 2.76 -18.15 -0.30
C PHE A 174 2.87 -17.31 -1.59
N TYR A 175 3.39 -16.08 -1.54
CA TYR A 175 3.55 -15.24 -2.72
C TYR A 175 4.52 -15.82 -3.76
N LYS A 176 5.63 -16.41 -3.31
CA LYS A 176 6.60 -17.08 -4.20
C LYS A 176 5.98 -18.28 -4.92
N ASN A 177 5.31 -19.16 -4.18
CA ASN A 177 4.80 -20.42 -4.72
C ASN A 177 3.52 -20.24 -5.54
N VAL A 178 2.59 -19.41 -5.08
CA VAL A 178 1.32 -19.19 -5.79
C VAL A 178 1.53 -18.29 -7.00
N PHE A 179 2.16 -17.13 -6.83
CA PHE A 179 2.18 -16.06 -7.83
C PHE A 179 3.49 -15.93 -8.59
N GLY A 180 4.57 -16.56 -8.12
CA GLY A 180 5.89 -16.43 -8.74
C GLY A 180 6.65 -15.16 -8.33
N PHE A 181 6.32 -14.55 -7.19
CA PHE A 181 7.10 -13.43 -6.66
C PHE A 181 8.54 -13.84 -6.39
N THR A 182 9.45 -12.90 -6.51
CA THR A 182 10.87 -13.09 -6.20
C THR A 182 11.29 -12.21 -5.02
N GLU A 183 12.06 -12.77 -4.10
CA GLU A 183 12.68 -12.02 -3.03
C GLU A 183 13.80 -11.16 -3.59
N VAL A 184 13.68 -9.84 -3.44
CA VAL A 184 14.68 -8.89 -3.95
C VAL A 184 15.55 -8.31 -2.85
N ARG A 185 15.05 -8.27 -1.61
CA ARG A 185 15.78 -7.77 -0.43
C ARG A 185 15.29 -8.46 0.84
N TYR A 186 16.21 -8.60 1.78
CA TYR A 186 15.95 -8.91 3.19
C TYR A 186 16.53 -7.81 4.05
N PHE A 187 15.76 -7.34 5.01
CA PHE A 187 16.18 -6.30 5.95
C PHE A 187 16.11 -6.81 7.38
N ASP A 188 17.13 -6.51 8.18
CA ASP A 188 17.14 -6.67 9.64
C ASP A 188 17.32 -5.27 10.23
N ILE A 189 16.23 -4.64 10.60
CA ILE A 189 16.18 -3.22 10.97
C ILE A 189 16.09 -3.12 12.48
N LYS A 190 16.95 -2.26 13.06
CA LYS A 190 16.98 -1.99 14.50
C LYS A 190 16.81 -0.49 14.74
N GLY A 191 15.77 -0.12 15.47
CA GLY A 191 15.59 1.20 16.07
C GLY A 191 16.28 1.29 17.44
N GLU A 192 16.00 2.35 18.17
CA GLU A 192 16.51 2.54 19.54
C GLU A 192 15.80 1.62 20.54
N LYS A 193 14.50 1.36 20.34
CA LYS A 193 13.65 0.60 21.25
C LYS A 193 13.01 -0.62 20.61
N SER A 194 12.91 -0.66 19.28
CA SER A 194 12.22 -1.71 18.55
C SER A 194 13.07 -2.28 17.41
N ALA A 195 12.72 -3.46 16.92
CA ALA A 195 13.36 -4.09 15.78
C ALA A 195 12.33 -4.87 14.94
N LEU A 196 12.58 -4.96 13.64
CA LEU A 196 11.80 -5.82 12.74
C LEU A 196 12.70 -6.46 11.69
N VAL A 197 12.20 -7.50 11.07
CA VAL A 197 12.73 -8.07 9.83
C VAL A 197 11.70 -7.90 8.70
N SER A 198 12.20 -7.75 7.48
CA SER A 198 11.34 -7.57 6.31
C SER A 198 11.86 -8.33 5.11
N TYR A 199 10.96 -8.99 4.37
CA TYR A 199 11.19 -9.47 3.01
C TYR A 199 10.53 -8.53 2.01
N ALA A 200 11.29 -7.95 1.09
CA ALA A 200 10.74 -7.26 -0.07
C ALA A 200 10.56 -8.25 -1.23
N LEU A 201 9.32 -8.49 -1.61
CA LEU A 201 8.93 -9.39 -2.68
C LEU A 201 8.50 -8.59 -3.90
N GLN A 202 9.15 -8.81 -5.05
CA GLN A 202 8.78 -8.21 -6.33
C GLN A 202 7.82 -9.11 -7.09
N SER A 203 6.75 -8.54 -7.62
CA SER A 203 5.82 -9.26 -8.51
C SER A 203 6.51 -9.74 -9.79
N PRO A 204 6.08 -10.88 -10.38
CA PRO A 204 6.69 -11.39 -11.62
C PRO A 204 6.49 -10.47 -12.83
N CYS A 205 5.48 -9.59 -12.81
CA CYS A 205 5.30 -8.55 -13.84
C CYS A 205 6.19 -7.32 -13.64
N GLY A 206 6.86 -7.21 -12.48
CA GLY A 206 7.76 -6.10 -12.15
C GLY A 206 7.09 -4.75 -11.89
N LYS A 207 5.76 -4.70 -11.76
CA LYS A 207 5.02 -3.45 -11.63
C LYS A 207 4.74 -3.03 -10.20
N PHE A 208 4.77 -3.96 -9.25
CA PHE A 208 4.55 -3.66 -7.83
C PHE A 208 5.31 -4.64 -6.94
N SER A 209 5.45 -4.28 -5.69
CA SER A 209 6.08 -5.12 -4.67
C SER A 209 5.17 -5.32 -3.47
N ILE A 210 5.44 -6.39 -2.72
CA ILE A 210 4.80 -6.68 -1.44
C ILE A 210 5.88 -6.92 -0.40
N PRO A 211 6.32 -5.89 0.32
CA PRO A 211 7.11 -6.08 1.52
C PRO A 211 6.28 -6.75 2.62
N ILE A 212 6.91 -7.63 3.39
CA ILE A 212 6.29 -8.33 4.53
C ILE A 212 7.18 -8.12 5.74
N ASN A 213 6.62 -7.51 6.79
CA ASN A 213 7.32 -7.21 8.03
C ASN A 213 6.87 -8.14 9.15
N GLU A 214 7.82 -8.50 9.98
CA GLU A 214 7.57 -9.23 11.22
C GLU A 214 8.38 -8.59 12.36
N GLY A 215 7.75 -8.46 13.54
CA GLY A 215 8.43 -7.95 14.73
C GLY A 215 9.57 -8.86 15.18
N LYS A 216 10.64 -8.26 15.72
CA LYS A 216 11.81 -9.00 16.25
C LYS A 216 12.07 -8.62 17.70
N GLY A 217 12.18 -9.62 18.56
CA GLY A 217 12.51 -9.42 19.97
C GLY A 217 11.29 -9.43 20.89
N THR A 218 11.35 -8.65 21.97
CA THR A 218 10.30 -8.56 22.98
C THR A 218 9.21 -7.56 22.60
N ASN A 219 8.02 -7.74 23.15
CA ASN A 219 6.78 -6.97 22.94
C ASN A 219 6.96 -5.44 22.97
N ASN A 220 6.05 -4.72 22.32
CA ASN A 220 5.92 -3.27 22.17
C ASN A 220 6.74 -2.64 21.03
N ASN A 221 7.03 -3.38 19.95
CA ASN A 221 7.51 -2.79 18.72
C ASN A 221 6.31 -2.27 17.86
N GLN A 222 6.61 -1.46 16.85
CA GLN A 222 5.60 -0.90 15.94
C GLN A 222 4.76 -1.96 15.19
N ILE A 223 5.28 -3.18 15.02
CA ILE A 223 4.53 -4.27 14.38
C ILE A 223 3.51 -4.85 15.35
N ASP A 224 3.90 -5.05 16.63
CA ASP A 224 2.98 -5.53 17.66
C ASP A 224 1.86 -4.52 17.90
N GLU A 225 2.17 -3.21 17.97
CA GLU A 225 1.16 -2.14 18.05
C GLU A 225 0.15 -2.23 16.89
N TYR A 226 0.67 -2.37 15.65
CA TYR A 226 -0.19 -2.54 14.48
C TYR A 226 -1.09 -3.77 14.60
N LEU A 227 -0.52 -4.94 14.95
CA LEU A 227 -1.27 -6.20 15.05
C LEU A 227 -2.34 -6.16 16.14
N ASP A 228 -2.07 -5.46 17.24
CA ASP A 228 -3.02 -5.28 18.34
C ASP A 228 -4.15 -4.31 17.93
N GLU A 229 -3.83 -3.16 17.33
CA GLU A 229 -4.82 -2.17 16.90
C GLU A 229 -5.66 -2.68 15.72
N TYR A 230 -5.01 -3.29 14.73
CA TYR A 230 -5.67 -3.87 13.57
C TYR A 230 -6.38 -5.19 13.87
N ASN A 231 -6.12 -5.80 15.02
CA ASN A 231 -6.62 -7.10 15.43
C ASN A 231 -6.24 -8.21 14.43
N GLY A 232 -4.98 -8.25 14.03
CA GLY A 232 -4.45 -9.29 13.12
C GLY A 232 -3.43 -8.79 12.09
N PRO A 233 -2.94 -9.67 11.22
CA PRO A 233 -2.07 -9.30 10.12
C PRO A 233 -2.82 -8.58 9.00
N GLY A 234 -2.14 -7.73 8.24
CA GLY A 234 -2.75 -7.01 7.13
C GLY A 234 -1.84 -5.93 6.53
N VAL A 235 -2.39 -5.10 5.66
CA VAL A 235 -1.67 -4.00 5.01
C VAL A 235 -1.34 -2.92 6.03
N GLN A 236 -0.04 -2.69 6.25
CA GLN A 236 0.47 -1.60 7.09
C GLN A 236 0.46 -0.27 6.35
N HIS A 237 0.95 -0.25 5.11
CA HIS A 237 0.94 0.94 4.28
C HIS A 237 0.83 0.63 2.80
N LEU A 238 0.34 1.64 2.09
CA LEU A 238 0.25 1.70 0.65
C LEU A 238 1.16 2.82 0.15
N ALA A 239 2.01 2.54 -0.84
CA ALA A 239 2.90 3.53 -1.41
C ALA A 239 2.40 4.02 -2.77
N PHE A 240 2.28 5.36 -2.91
CA PHE A 240 1.94 6.01 -4.17
C PHE A 240 3.20 6.56 -4.85
N ILE A 241 3.41 6.22 -6.12
CA ILE A 241 4.49 6.79 -6.91
C ILE A 241 4.04 8.06 -7.63
N THR A 242 4.91 9.07 -7.62
CA THR A 242 4.78 10.31 -8.39
C THR A 242 6.06 10.62 -9.15
N ASP A 243 5.97 11.47 -10.17
CA ASP A 243 7.14 11.98 -10.90
C ASP A 243 7.77 13.20 -10.24
N ASP A 244 7.02 13.94 -9.41
CA ASP A 244 7.46 15.14 -8.70
C ASP A 244 6.82 15.18 -7.31
N LEU A 245 7.54 14.63 -6.32
CA LEU A 245 7.04 14.52 -4.95
C LEU A 245 6.87 15.90 -4.29
N VAL A 246 7.75 16.85 -4.56
CA VAL A 246 7.66 18.20 -4.00
C VAL A 246 6.37 18.87 -4.48
N SER A 247 6.10 18.86 -5.78
CA SER A 247 4.87 19.43 -6.34
C SER A 247 3.61 18.70 -5.87
N SER A 248 3.68 17.37 -5.68
CA SER A 248 2.57 16.60 -5.12
C SER A 248 2.24 17.04 -3.70
N LEU A 249 3.26 17.22 -2.85
CA LEU A 249 3.11 17.66 -1.46
C LEU A 249 2.63 19.11 -1.31
N ASP A 250 2.92 19.98 -2.28
CA ASP A 250 2.38 21.33 -2.31
C ASP A 250 0.86 21.36 -2.49
N LYS A 251 0.31 20.35 -3.13
CA LYS A 251 -1.12 20.23 -3.45
C LYS A 251 -1.92 19.45 -2.41
N ILE A 252 -1.27 18.68 -1.54
CA ILE A 252 -1.95 17.89 -0.51
C ILE A 252 -2.63 18.82 0.50
N ASP A 253 -3.83 18.42 0.94
CA ASP A 253 -4.53 19.09 2.04
C ASP A 253 -3.93 18.70 3.39
N LYS A 254 -3.00 19.52 3.87
CA LYS A 254 -2.29 19.32 5.14
C LYS A 254 -3.20 19.43 6.38
N SER A 255 -4.46 19.86 6.23
CA SER A 255 -5.44 19.84 7.33
C SER A 255 -6.03 18.45 7.57
N ILE A 256 -5.89 17.55 6.58
CA ILE A 256 -6.40 16.17 6.63
C ILE A 256 -5.23 15.18 6.64
N ILE A 257 -4.21 15.44 5.80
CA ILE A 257 -3.06 14.55 5.60
C ILE A 257 -1.89 15.07 6.44
N ASP A 258 -1.68 14.46 7.59
CA ASP A 258 -0.53 14.76 8.48
C ASP A 258 0.60 13.77 8.23
N THR A 259 1.84 14.26 8.19
CA THR A 259 3.04 13.45 7.92
C THR A 259 3.86 13.23 9.18
N LEU A 260 4.70 12.19 9.17
CA LEU A 260 5.67 11.96 10.23
C LEU A 260 6.71 13.08 10.26
N ASN A 261 7.09 13.49 11.47
CA ASN A 261 8.12 14.49 11.66
C ASN A 261 9.52 13.88 11.54
N ILE A 262 10.33 14.42 10.64
CA ILE A 262 11.73 14.04 10.48
C ILE A 262 12.60 15.00 11.28
N VAL A 263 13.51 14.46 12.10
CA VAL A 263 14.42 15.29 12.90
C VAL A 263 15.32 16.14 12.02
N PRO A 264 15.51 17.46 12.31
CA PRO A 264 16.29 18.37 11.45
C PRO A 264 17.72 17.90 11.19
N GLU A 265 18.33 17.23 12.14
CA GLU A 265 19.70 16.70 12.06
C GLU A 265 19.88 15.70 10.91
N TYR A 266 18.80 15.08 10.42
CA TYR A 266 18.82 14.21 9.25
C TYR A 266 19.38 14.94 8.01
N TYR A 267 19.09 16.25 7.89
CA TYR A 267 19.47 17.05 6.72
C TYR A 267 20.90 17.64 6.81
N ASP A 268 21.61 17.42 7.91
CA ASP A 268 22.97 17.99 8.10
C ASP A 268 23.98 17.36 7.14
N ASP A 269 23.80 16.06 6.79
CA ASP A 269 24.75 15.30 5.96
C ASP A 269 24.14 14.67 4.70
N VAL A 270 22.82 14.58 4.58
CA VAL A 270 22.17 13.82 3.49
C VAL A 270 22.56 14.34 2.11
N PHE A 271 22.66 15.66 1.94
CA PHE A 271 23.02 16.26 0.65
C PHE A 271 24.52 16.20 0.33
N ASP A 272 25.36 15.94 1.31
CA ASP A 272 26.78 15.65 1.10
C ASP A 272 26.97 14.18 0.68
N ARG A 273 26.15 13.27 1.25
CA ARG A 273 26.13 11.86 0.86
C ARG A 273 25.52 11.64 -0.53
N ILE A 274 24.50 12.43 -0.87
CA ILE A 274 23.72 12.28 -2.13
C ILE A 274 23.66 13.64 -2.86
N PRO A 275 24.83 14.14 -3.37
CA PRO A 275 24.91 15.47 -3.97
C PRO A 275 24.22 15.61 -5.32
N TRP A 276 23.80 14.49 -5.95
CA TRP A 276 23.14 14.46 -7.26
C TRP A 276 21.61 14.58 -7.23
N VAL A 277 21.00 14.80 -6.05
CA VAL A 277 19.58 15.15 -5.94
C VAL A 277 19.32 16.45 -6.71
N LYS A 278 18.29 16.43 -7.56
CA LYS A 278 18.00 17.54 -8.49
C LYS A 278 16.97 18.52 -7.94
N GLU A 279 16.12 18.05 -7.05
CA GLU A 279 15.07 18.85 -6.41
C GLU A 279 15.70 19.90 -5.48
N ASP A 280 14.96 20.99 -5.27
CA ASP A 280 15.39 22.06 -4.36
C ASP A 280 15.55 21.53 -2.93
N LYS A 281 16.76 21.64 -2.39
CA LYS A 281 17.12 21.11 -1.08
C LYS A 281 16.35 21.74 0.07
N GLU A 282 16.02 23.03 -0.03
CA GLU A 282 15.24 23.72 0.99
C GLU A 282 13.77 23.25 0.96
N ARG A 283 13.24 22.95 -0.23
CA ARG A 283 11.89 22.35 -0.38
C ARG A 283 11.85 20.92 0.17
N ILE A 284 12.89 20.12 -0.05
CA ILE A 284 13.03 18.78 0.55
C ILE A 284 12.96 18.87 2.07
N LYS A 285 13.70 19.83 2.68
CA LYS A 285 13.69 20.06 4.13
C LYS A 285 12.33 20.55 4.62
N GLU A 286 11.72 21.51 3.91
CA GLU A 286 10.42 22.09 4.26
C GLU A 286 9.32 21.02 4.31
N HIS A 287 9.31 20.11 3.35
CA HIS A 287 8.36 18.99 3.30
C HIS A 287 8.77 17.79 4.14
N GLN A 288 9.95 17.81 4.75
CA GLN A 288 10.49 16.71 5.55
C GLN A 288 10.64 15.40 4.74
N ILE A 289 11.07 15.52 3.47
CA ILE A 289 11.27 14.40 2.56
C ILE A 289 12.57 13.67 2.92
N LEU A 290 12.50 12.35 3.03
CA LEU A 290 13.67 11.48 3.17
C LEU A 290 14.28 11.20 1.80
N VAL A 291 15.61 11.10 1.75
CA VAL A 291 16.39 10.88 0.52
C VAL A 291 17.28 9.66 0.70
N ASP A 292 17.20 8.71 -0.20
CA ASP A 292 18.12 7.57 -0.23
C ASP A 292 18.66 7.31 -1.64
N SER A 293 19.78 6.61 -1.73
CA SER A 293 20.42 6.30 -3.00
C SER A 293 21.25 5.02 -2.89
N GLN A 294 21.07 4.12 -3.83
CA GLN A 294 21.85 2.89 -3.93
C GLN A 294 23.11 3.04 -4.79
N LYS A 295 23.15 4.02 -5.69
CA LYS A 295 24.28 4.26 -6.62
C LYS A 295 24.29 5.70 -7.08
N GLU A 296 25.46 6.15 -7.56
CA GLU A 296 25.62 7.47 -8.13
C GLU A 296 24.59 7.78 -9.24
N ASN A 297 24.07 8.99 -9.25
CA ASN A 297 23.03 9.49 -10.17
C ASN A 297 21.67 8.77 -10.11
N SER A 298 21.43 7.95 -9.10
CA SER A 298 20.10 7.44 -8.79
C SER A 298 19.70 7.83 -7.37
N TYR A 299 18.41 8.00 -7.12
CA TYR A 299 17.92 8.26 -5.76
C TYR A 299 16.41 8.03 -5.70
N LEU A 300 15.91 7.90 -4.50
CA LEU A 300 14.50 7.95 -4.20
C LEU A 300 14.21 9.01 -3.14
N LEU A 301 13.04 9.60 -3.24
CA LEU A 301 12.47 10.51 -2.27
C LEU A 301 11.25 9.83 -1.63
N GLN A 302 11.12 9.92 -0.31
CA GLN A 302 10.05 9.27 0.45
C GLN A 302 9.52 10.19 1.53
N ILE A 303 8.21 10.12 1.76
CA ILE A 303 7.57 10.71 2.94
C ILE A 303 6.42 9.80 3.37
N PHE A 304 6.15 9.78 4.66
CA PHE A 304 5.16 8.92 5.28
C PHE A 304 4.14 9.75 6.03
N THR A 305 2.86 9.41 5.92
CA THR A 305 1.84 10.00 6.78
C THR A 305 1.91 9.39 8.17
N LYS A 306 1.33 10.06 9.15
CA LYS A 306 0.87 9.39 10.37
C LYS A 306 -0.21 8.36 10.00
N ASN A 307 -0.60 7.53 10.96
CA ASN A 307 -1.70 6.61 10.76
C ASN A 307 -2.95 7.38 10.33
N ILE A 308 -3.58 6.98 9.22
CA ILE A 308 -4.69 7.71 8.63
C ILE A 308 -5.96 6.85 8.49
N PHE A 309 -5.81 5.54 8.27
CA PHE A 309 -6.93 4.60 8.23
C PHE A 309 -6.76 3.55 9.34
N GLY A 310 -7.15 3.88 10.59
CA GLY A 310 -6.75 3.08 11.73
C GLY A 310 -5.22 3.05 11.81
N PRO A 311 -4.57 1.88 11.95
CA PRO A 311 -3.11 1.78 12.02
C PRO A 311 -2.43 1.80 10.63
N ILE A 312 -3.19 2.02 9.55
CA ILE A 312 -2.66 2.09 8.19
C ILE A 312 -2.20 3.50 7.87
N PHE A 313 -1.02 3.65 7.26
CA PHE A 313 -0.51 4.92 6.76
C PHE A 313 -0.22 4.87 5.25
N ILE A 314 0.06 6.02 4.66
CA ILE A 314 0.40 6.16 3.25
C ILE A 314 1.86 6.59 3.13
N GLU A 315 2.59 5.95 2.22
CA GLU A 315 3.87 6.40 1.73
C GLU A 315 3.68 7.14 0.40
N MET A 316 4.42 8.20 0.18
CA MET A 316 4.51 8.87 -1.12
C MET A 316 5.96 8.84 -1.57
N ILE A 317 6.19 8.35 -2.80
CA ILE A 317 7.55 8.05 -3.28
C ILE A 317 7.79 8.60 -4.69
N GLN A 318 8.99 9.12 -4.91
CA GLN A 318 9.54 9.44 -6.23
C GLN A 318 10.82 8.67 -6.44
N ARG A 319 10.95 8.02 -7.61
CA ARG A 319 12.12 7.22 -8.00
C ARG A 319 12.84 7.83 -9.18
N VAL A 320 14.12 8.08 -9.05
CA VAL A 320 15.00 8.51 -10.14
C VAL A 320 16.04 7.41 -10.36
N ASP A 321 15.75 6.51 -11.30
CA ASP A 321 16.59 5.33 -11.63
C ASP A 321 16.95 4.45 -10.41
N ASP A 322 16.17 4.51 -9.34
CA ASP A 322 16.34 3.76 -8.11
C ASP A 322 15.23 2.73 -7.90
N LYS A 323 15.61 1.51 -7.54
CA LYS A 323 14.71 0.39 -7.25
C LYS A 323 14.75 -0.04 -5.77
N GLY A 324 15.43 0.73 -4.92
CA GLY A 324 15.53 0.49 -3.48
C GLY A 324 14.23 0.72 -2.74
N PHE A 325 14.26 0.43 -1.47
CA PHE A 325 13.15 0.64 -0.53
C PHE A 325 13.50 1.70 0.53
N GLY A 326 14.53 2.52 0.28
CA GLY A 326 14.95 3.56 1.22
C GLY A 326 15.75 3.01 2.40
N GLU A 327 16.63 2.05 2.16
CA GLU A 327 17.42 1.40 3.20
C GLU A 327 18.22 2.39 4.05
N GLY A 328 18.76 3.43 3.41
CA GLY A 328 19.49 4.52 4.09
C GLY A 328 18.60 5.39 4.97
N ASN A 329 17.30 5.33 4.79
CA ASN A 329 16.31 6.10 5.55
C ASN A 329 15.72 5.35 6.75
N PHE A 330 15.95 4.04 6.85
CA PHE A 330 15.29 3.22 7.89
C PHE A 330 15.54 3.72 9.31
N THR A 331 16.79 4.15 9.64
CA THR A 331 17.09 4.69 10.96
C THR A 331 16.30 5.97 11.25
N ALA A 332 16.20 6.88 10.27
CA ALA A 332 15.44 8.12 10.43
C ALA A 332 13.92 7.86 10.53
N LEU A 333 13.40 6.96 9.68
CA LEU A 333 11.99 6.55 9.70
C LEU A 333 11.63 5.90 11.05
N PHE A 334 12.44 4.94 11.51
CA PHE A 334 12.21 4.27 12.80
C PHE A 334 12.20 5.27 13.96
N LYS A 335 13.16 6.17 13.99
CA LYS A 335 13.22 7.24 15.00
C LYS A 335 11.95 8.09 14.97
N SER A 336 11.45 8.43 13.79
CA SER A 336 10.22 9.23 13.65
C SER A 336 8.98 8.47 14.11
N ILE A 337 8.88 7.18 13.81
CA ILE A 337 7.79 6.31 14.28
C ILE A 337 7.85 6.17 15.80
N GLU A 338 9.02 5.88 16.39
CA GLU A 338 9.19 5.76 17.84
C GLU A 338 8.86 7.07 18.57
N LEU A 339 9.24 8.22 18.02
CA LEU A 339 8.84 9.53 18.56
C LEU A 339 7.32 9.72 18.51
N ASN A 340 6.67 9.35 17.42
CA ASN A 340 5.22 9.41 17.32
C ASN A 340 4.53 8.45 18.31
N GLN A 341 5.08 7.25 18.54
CA GLN A 341 4.59 6.33 19.57
C GLN A 341 4.71 6.93 20.99
N ILE A 342 5.84 7.62 21.28
CA ILE A 342 6.04 8.31 22.56
C ILE A 342 5.03 9.46 22.73
N GLU A 343 4.80 10.28 21.69
CA GLU A 343 3.81 11.37 21.70
C GLU A 343 2.39 10.86 22.00
N ARG A 344 2.05 9.67 21.53
CA ARG A 344 0.76 9.00 21.77
C ARG A 344 0.71 8.20 23.08
N GLY A 345 1.83 8.07 23.81
CA GLY A 345 1.93 7.33 25.08
C GLY A 345 1.91 5.81 24.91
N VAL A 346 2.35 5.30 23.76
CA VAL A 346 2.44 3.85 23.46
C VAL A 346 3.79 3.29 23.92
N LEU A 347 4.88 4.08 23.80
CA LEU A 347 6.25 3.75 24.26
C LEU A 347 6.67 4.59 25.46
#